data_a126f02d63caa42299aff1cf9bf197c7
#
_entry.id   a126f02d63caa42299aff1cf9bf197c7
#
_cell.length_a   1.000
_cell.length_b   1.000
_cell.length_c   1.000
_cell.angle_alpha   90.00
_cell.angle_beta   90.00
_cell.angle_gamma   90.00
#
_symmetry.space_group_name_H-M   'P 1'
#
loop_
_entity.id
_entity.type
_entity.pdbx_description
1 polymer ?
#
loop_
_entity_poly.entity_id
_entity_poly.type
_entity_poly.pdbx_seq_one_letter_code
_entity_poly.pdbx_strand_id
1 'polypeptide(L)' 'MASNINPNNIDGSYPVAGQDNNSQGFRDNFTNTKVNFQYAEEEINDLEAKSVLKAA' A
#
# COMPACT_ATOMS: atom_id res chain seq x y z
N MET A 1 -9.61 -11.79 -9.38
CA MET A 1 -8.20 -11.47 -9.60
C MET A 1 -7.58 -10.92 -8.31
N ALA A 2 -6.43 -11.44 -7.93
CA ALA A 2 -5.82 -11.00 -6.68
C ALA A 2 -5.18 -9.61 -6.83
N SER A 3 -5.35 -8.77 -5.83
CA SER A 3 -4.70 -7.47 -5.77
C SER A 3 -3.23 -7.63 -5.37
N ASN A 4 -2.39 -6.71 -5.85
CA ASN A 4 -0.99 -6.64 -5.42
C ASN A 4 -0.83 -5.86 -4.12
N ILE A 5 -1.89 -5.22 -3.66
CA ILE A 5 -1.86 -4.47 -2.41
C ILE A 5 -1.67 -5.46 -1.26
N ASN A 6 -0.67 -5.20 -0.41
CA ASN A 6 -0.39 -6.08 0.71
C ASN A 6 -0.30 -5.27 2.01
N PRO A 7 -1.40 -5.11 2.74
CA PRO A 7 -1.39 -4.34 3.98
C PRO A 7 -0.58 -5.03 5.08
N ASN A 8 -0.32 -6.32 4.94
CA ASN A 8 0.40 -7.08 5.95
C ASN A 8 1.90 -6.83 5.94
N ASN A 9 2.42 -6.13 4.94
CA ASN A 9 3.84 -5.76 4.92
C ASN A 9 4.11 -4.42 5.61
N ILE A 10 3.08 -3.84 6.22
CA ILE A 10 3.19 -2.61 7.01
C ILE A 10 2.94 -2.97 8.46
N ASP A 11 3.88 -2.63 9.34
CA ASP A 11 3.73 -2.90 10.76
C ASP A 11 2.97 -1.77 11.43
N GLY A 12 1.69 -1.98 11.63
CA GLY A 12 0.80 -0.98 12.24
C GLY A 12 1.04 -0.75 13.72
N SER A 13 1.82 -1.63 14.36
CA SER A 13 2.15 -1.45 15.78
C SER A 13 3.51 -0.76 15.98
N TYR A 14 4.22 -0.45 14.93
CA TYR A 14 5.48 0.26 14.99
C TYR A 14 5.23 1.78 14.90
N PRO A 15 5.91 2.63 15.68
CA PRO A 15 6.89 2.31 16.71
C PRO A 15 6.26 1.85 18.01
N VAL A 16 7.01 1.07 18.76
CA VAL A 16 6.53 0.56 20.05
C VAL A 16 6.88 1.56 21.15
N ALA A 17 5.88 1.96 21.91
CA ALA A 17 6.06 2.94 22.98
C ALA A 17 6.98 2.39 24.07
N GLY A 18 7.89 3.24 24.55
CA GLY A 18 8.82 2.89 25.60
C GLY A 18 10.01 2.08 25.17
N GLN A 19 10.20 1.88 23.86
CA GLN A 19 11.33 1.17 23.30
C GLN A 19 12.11 2.04 22.33
N ASP A 20 13.40 1.73 22.17
CA ASP A 20 14.18 2.37 21.12
C ASP A 20 13.81 1.77 19.77
N ASN A 21 13.25 2.59 18.92
CA ASN A 21 12.84 2.19 17.58
C ASN A 21 13.82 2.76 16.56
N ASN A 22 14.35 1.90 15.69
CA ASN A 22 15.33 2.37 14.71
C ASN A 22 14.62 3.01 13.51
N SER A 23 15.38 3.84 12.78
CA SER A 23 14.82 4.55 11.62
C SER A 23 14.50 3.62 10.45
N GLN A 24 15.09 2.44 10.42
CA GLN A 24 14.84 1.49 9.32
C GLN A 24 13.40 0.99 9.34
N GLY A 25 12.83 0.76 10.53
CA GLY A 25 11.42 0.36 10.64
C GLY A 25 10.48 1.42 10.08
N PHE A 26 10.76 2.70 10.37
CA PHE A 26 9.97 3.79 9.80
C PHE A 26 10.11 3.82 8.28
N ARG A 27 11.31 3.70 7.77
CA ARG A 27 11.56 3.73 6.33
C ARG A 27 10.88 2.56 5.63
N ASP A 28 10.95 1.38 6.20
CA ASP A 28 10.32 0.20 5.61
C ASP A 28 8.81 0.39 5.54
N ASN A 29 8.20 0.91 6.60
CA ASN A 29 6.76 1.15 6.61
C ASN A 29 6.37 2.21 5.58
N PHE A 30 7.11 3.30 5.48
CA PHE A 30 6.84 4.33 4.50
C PHE A 30 7.00 3.81 3.07
N THR A 31 8.06 3.04 2.81
CA THR A 31 8.31 2.47 1.50
C THR A 31 7.18 1.50 1.12
N ASN A 32 6.80 0.64 2.04
CA ASN A 32 5.75 -0.34 1.79
C ASN A 32 4.39 0.35 1.58
N THR A 33 4.13 1.42 2.34
CA THR A 33 2.92 2.21 2.16
C THR A 33 2.89 2.83 0.77
N LYS A 34 4.01 3.43 0.35
CA LYS A 34 4.10 4.04 -0.97
C LYS A 34 3.87 3.02 -2.09
N VAL A 35 4.50 1.85 -1.97
CA VAL A 35 4.35 0.79 -2.97
C VAL A 35 2.90 0.31 -3.03
N ASN A 36 2.25 0.15 -1.87
CA ASN A 36 0.85 -0.26 -1.84
C ASN A 36 -0.05 0.78 -2.49
N PHE A 37 0.22 2.07 -2.28
CA PHE A 37 -0.53 3.13 -2.96
C PHE A 37 -0.30 3.11 -4.46
N GLN A 38 0.91 2.80 -4.91
CA GLN A 38 1.19 2.67 -6.34
C GLN A 38 0.39 1.53 -6.96
N TYR A 39 0.31 0.40 -6.28
CA TYR A 39 -0.53 -0.70 -6.74
C TYR A 39 -2.01 -0.31 -6.76
N ALA A 40 -2.46 0.39 -5.73
CA ALA A 40 -3.84 0.86 -5.67
C ALA A 40 -4.15 1.78 -6.85
N GLU A 41 -3.25 2.71 -7.16
CA GLU A 41 -3.41 3.62 -8.28
C GLU A 41 -3.53 2.86 -9.61
N GLU A 42 -2.63 1.92 -9.83
CA GLU A 42 -2.65 1.12 -11.04
C GLU A 42 -3.94 0.31 -11.17
N GLU A 43 -4.38 -0.29 -10.07
CA GLU A 43 -5.57 -1.12 -10.06
C GLU A 43 -6.83 -0.30 -10.25
N ILE A 44 -6.88 0.90 -9.68
CA ILE A 44 -8.00 1.82 -9.87
C ILE A 44 -8.04 2.31 -11.31
N ASN A 45 -6.90 2.68 -11.87
CA ASN A 45 -6.83 3.13 -13.25
C ASN A 45 -7.29 2.04 -14.22
N ASP A 46 -6.88 0.80 -13.96
CA ASP A 46 -7.30 -0.33 -14.77
C ASP A 46 -8.81 -0.55 -14.67
N LEU A 47 -9.35 -0.45 -13.48
CA LEU A 47 -10.77 -0.60 -13.26
C LEU A 47 -11.57 0.51 -13.93
N GLU A 48 -11.10 1.75 -13.84
CA GLU A 48 -11.77 2.88 -14.49
C GLU A 48 -11.80 2.71 -16.01
N ALA A 49 -10.69 2.24 -16.59
CA ALA A 49 -10.64 1.99 -18.03
C ALA A 49 -11.69 0.95 -18.43
N LYS A 50 -11.83 -0.10 -17.65
CA LYS A 50 -12.82 -1.14 -17.92
C LYS A 50 -14.25 -0.65 -17.70
N SER A 51 -14.44 0.18 -16.69
CA SER A 51 -15.76 0.74 -16.39
C SER A 51 -16.24 1.69 -17.49
N VAL A 52 -15.35 2.49 -18.04
CA VAL A 52 -15.67 3.39 -19.15
C VAL A 52 -16.17 2.59 -20.36
N LEU A 53 -15.50 1.48 -20.65
CA LEU A 53 -15.91 0.63 -21.76
C LEU A 53 -17.31 0.01 -21.51
N LYS A 54 -17.61 -0.34 -20.28
CA LYS A 54 -18.91 -0.90 -19.93
C LYS A 54 -20.00 0.15 -19.93
N ALA A 55 -19.66 1.36 -19.56
CA ALA A 55 -20.65 2.44 -19.48
C ALA A 55 -21.08 2.94 -20.85
N ALA A 56 -20.28 2.69 -21.85
CA ALA A 56 -20.65 3.04 -23.22
C ALA A 56 -21.67 2.06 -23.81
#